data_d1ea96c79e150de733ddc6737d553f9c
#
_entry.id   d1ea96c79e150de733ddc6737d553f9c
#
_cell.length_a   1.000
_cell.length_b   1.000
_cell.length_c   1.000
_cell.angle_alpha   90.00
_cell.angle_beta   90.00
_cell.angle_gamma   90.00
#
_symmetry.space_group_name_H-M   'P 1'
#
loop_
_entity.id
_entity.type
_entity.pdbx_description
1 polymer ?
#
loop_
_entity_poly.entity_id
_entity_poly.type
_entity_poly.pdbx_seq_one_letter_code
_entity_poly.pdbx_strand_id
1 'polypeptide(L)'
;MTEMARREAPITSVPERTGVIEWSSVPRRVLTVYTPLVGFLIVLLFPFYWMTITTFKSNEELYNFREYNPFWVHSPTLANINKLLFETDYPQWLTITMTVAVVSTVISLFASVLAAYAIQRLRFKGGQYVGLAIYLAYLVPPSILFIPLATMVFRFGLYDSPLALILTYPTFLIPFCTWLLIGYFKSIPYELEECALIDGATRLQILWKVTLPLAVPGLISAGIFAFTLSWNEFIYALAFIQSSENKTVPVAVLTQLVEGDVYHWGSLMAGALLGSIPVALVYSFFVEHYVSSMTGAIKE
;
A
#
# COMPACT_ATOMS: atom_id res chain seq x y z
N MET A 1 -20.72 31.91 66.64
CA MET A 1 -19.84 30.79 66.89
C MET A 1 -20.54 29.54 66.39
N THR A 2 -20.22 29.13 65.18
CA THR A 2 -20.64 27.80 64.65
C THR A 2 -19.63 27.44 63.59
N GLU A 3 -18.80 26.50 63.99
CA GLU A 3 -17.66 25.99 63.25
C GLU A 3 -18.20 25.02 62.13
N MET A 4 -18.07 25.43 60.85
CA MET A 4 -18.37 24.58 59.71
C MET A 4 -17.20 23.60 59.52
N ALA A 5 -17.34 22.40 60.03
CA ALA A 5 -16.46 21.29 59.70
C ALA A 5 -16.57 20.95 58.19
N ARG A 6 -15.52 21.27 57.42
CA ARG A 6 -15.33 20.73 56.07
C ARG A 6 -15.08 19.22 56.20
N ARG A 7 -16.06 18.43 55.78
CA ARG A 7 -15.89 16.99 55.49
C ARG A 7 -15.05 16.88 54.23
N GLU A 8 -13.79 16.54 54.36
CA GLU A 8 -12.98 16.03 53.25
C GLU A 8 -13.57 14.72 52.80
N ALA A 9 -14.00 14.68 51.54
CA ALA A 9 -14.39 13.41 50.87
C ALA A 9 -13.17 12.52 50.72
N PRO A 10 -13.24 11.22 51.01
CA PRO A 10 -12.12 10.32 50.83
C PRO A 10 -11.72 10.27 49.37
N ILE A 11 -10.43 10.54 49.09
CA ILE A 11 -9.84 10.32 47.77
C ILE A 11 -10.03 8.84 47.44
N THR A 12 -10.94 8.53 46.51
CA THR A 12 -11.10 7.19 45.99
C THR A 12 -9.80 6.79 45.29
N SER A 13 -9.06 5.90 45.95
CA SER A 13 -7.86 5.29 45.36
C SER A 13 -8.19 4.71 44.00
N VAL A 14 -7.56 5.27 42.96
CA VAL A 14 -7.54 4.68 41.64
C VAL A 14 -7.01 3.26 41.79
N PRO A 15 -7.74 2.23 41.35
CA PRO A 15 -7.24 0.88 41.48
C PRO A 15 -5.96 0.75 40.63
N GLU A 16 -4.83 0.52 41.29
CA GLU A 16 -3.59 0.11 40.65
C GLU A 16 -3.93 -1.13 39.79
N ARG A 17 -3.81 -0.97 38.47
CA ARG A 17 -3.85 -2.10 37.55
C ARG A 17 -2.60 -2.93 37.78
N THR A 18 -2.61 -3.74 38.81
CA THR A 18 -1.64 -4.81 38.98
C THR A 18 -1.78 -5.74 37.79
N GLY A 19 -0.72 -5.81 36.96
CA GLY A 19 -0.65 -6.65 35.77
C GLY A 19 -0.58 -8.15 36.09
N VAL A 20 -1.36 -8.61 37.07
CA VAL A 20 -1.49 -10.01 37.42
C VAL A 20 -2.45 -10.65 36.41
N ILE A 21 -1.91 -11.51 35.56
CA ILE A 21 -2.70 -12.35 34.66
C ILE A 21 -3.60 -13.24 35.53
N GLU A 22 -4.89 -12.91 35.63
CA GLU A 22 -5.86 -13.78 36.26
C GLU A 22 -5.98 -15.07 35.43
N TRP A 23 -5.42 -16.16 35.94
CA TRP A 23 -5.42 -17.48 35.29
C TRP A 23 -6.83 -17.98 34.94
N SER A 24 -7.84 -17.55 35.67
CA SER A 24 -9.25 -17.79 35.37
C SER A 24 -9.74 -17.18 34.05
N SER A 25 -9.08 -16.12 33.55
CA SER A 25 -9.42 -15.46 32.28
C SER A 25 -8.72 -16.07 31.07
N VAL A 26 -7.70 -16.93 31.27
CA VAL A 26 -6.93 -17.58 30.21
C VAL A 26 -7.78 -18.42 29.27
N PRO A 27 -8.62 -19.37 29.75
CA PRO A 27 -9.45 -20.22 28.88
C PRO A 27 -10.45 -19.36 28.08
N ARG A 28 -10.99 -18.30 28.68
CA ARG A 28 -11.91 -17.39 28.01
C ARG A 28 -11.17 -16.59 26.92
N ARG A 29 -9.96 -16.09 27.18
CA ARG A 29 -9.13 -15.39 26.18
C ARG A 29 -8.72 -16.32 25.04
N VAL A 30 -8.35 -17.55 25.33
CA VAL A 30 -8.05 -18.55 24.29
C VAL A 30 -9.24 -18.74 23.38
N LEU A 31 -10.43 -18.95 23.92
CA LEU A 31 -11.62 -19.22 23.13
C LEU A 31 -12.13 -17.97 22.37
N THR A 32 -12.10 -16.77 23.00
CA THR A 32 -12.72 -15.56 22.44
C THR A 32 -11.78 -14.71 21.58
N VAL A 33 -10.46 -14.83 21.75
CA VAL A 33 -9.47 -14.02 21.05
C VAL A 33 -8.55 -14.88 20.19
N TYR A 34 -7.86 -15.85 20.80
CA TYR A 34 -6.83 -16.60 20.05
C TYR A 34 -7.42 -17.60 19.05
N THR A 35 -8.53 -18.28 19.37
CA THR A 35 -9.15 -19.22 18.42
C THR A 35 -9.67 -18.53 17.16
N PRO A 36 -10.46 -17.43 17.23
CA PRO A 36 -10.84 -16.66 16.04
C PRO A 36 -9.64 -16.07 15.31
N LEU A 37 -8.62 -15.58 16.03
CA LEU A 37 -7.40 -15.03 15.44
C LEU A 37 -6.65 -16.09 14.63
N VAL A 38 -6.42 -17.28 15.20
CA VAL A 38 -5.75 -18.39 14.51
C VAL A 38 -6.58 -18.85 13.31
N GLY A 39 -7.90 -18.97 13.44
CA GLY A 39 -8.79 -19.30 12.33
C GLY A 39 -8.66 -18.28 11.18
N PHE A 40 -8.67 -17.00 11.51
CA PHE A 40 -8.50 -15.93 10.55
C PHE A 40 -7.11 -15.97 9.88
N LEU A 41 -6.03 -16.19 10.66
CA LEU A 41 -4.68 -16.31 10.13
C LEU A 41 -4.51 -17.49 9.18
N ILE A 42 -5.12 -18.65 9.49
CA ILE A 42 -5.09 -19.82 8.61
C ILE A 42 -5.71 -19.48 7.25
N VAL A 43 -6.89 -18.86 7.24
CA VAL A 43 -7.58 -18.46 6.01
C VAL A 43 -6.75 -17.44 5.24
N LEU A 44 -6.16 -16.44 5.91
CA LEU A 44 -5.37 -15.38 5.31
C LEU A 44 -4.04 -15.89 4.73
N LEU A 45 -3.38 -16.83 5.40
CA LEU A 45 -2.08 -17.38 4.98
C LEU A 45 -2.22 -18.53 3.97
N PHE A 46 -3.43 -19.11 3.83
CA PHE A 46 -3.67 -20.24 2.94
C PHE A 46 -3.27 -19.95 1.47
N PRO A 47 -3.60 -18.80 0.86
CA PRO A 47 -3.16 -18.51 -0.51
C PRO A 47 -1.63 -18.50 -0.66
N PHE A 48 -0.90 -17.94 0.31
CA PHE A 48 0.58 -17.92 0.30
C PHE A 48 1.16 -19.34 0.48
N TYR A 49 0.56 -20.12 1.37
CA TYR A 49 0.91 -21.52 1.51
C TYR A 49 0.72 -22.28 0.18
N TRP A 50 -0.45 -22.08 -0.47
CA TRP A 50 -0.76 -22.72 -1.74
C TRP A 50 0.21 -22.31 -2.85
N MET A 51 0.51 -21.02 -2.99
CA MET A 51 1.52 -20.53 -3.94
C MET A 51 2.89 -21.16 -3.68
N THR A 52 3.28 -21.23 -2.42
CA THR A 52 4.58 -21.80 -2.03
C THR A 52 4.66 -23.28 -2.42
N ILE A 53 3.72 -24.12 -1.98
CA ILE A 53 3.77 -25.55 -2.30
C ILE A 53 3.68 -25.81 -3.81
N THR A 54 2.86 -25.05 -4.53
CA THR A 54 2.72 -25.18 -6.00
C THR A 54 4.01 -24.78 -6.70
N THR A 55 4.72 -23.78 -6.24
CA THR A 55 6.02 -23.34 -6.77
C THR A 55 7.06 -24.46 -6.70
N PHE A 56 7.08 -25.22 -5.60
CA PHE A 56 8.09 -26.29 -5.38
C PHE A 56 7.67 -27.67 -5.89
N LYS A 57 6.46 -27.86 -6.39
CA LYS A 57 6.01 -29.12 -6.98
C LYS A 57 6.57 -29.33 -8.38
N SER A 58 6.83 -30.59 -8.71
CA SER A 58 7.11 -30.99 -10.11
C SER A 58 5.82 -30.92 -10.95
N ASN A 59 5.94 -30.82 -12.27
CA ASN A 59 4.81 -30.86 -13.17
C ASN A 59 4.00 -32.17 -13.05
N GLU A 60 4.65 -33.28 -12.76
CA GLU A 60 4.00 -34.56 -12.53
C GLU A 60 3.07 -34.51 -11.31
N GLU A 61 3.53 -33.94 -10.19
CA GLU A 61 2.70 -33.73 -8.99
C GLU A 61 1.56 -32.73 -9.21
N LEU A 62 1.76 -31.72 -10.06
CA LEU A 62 0.76 -30.70 -10.33
C LEU A 62 -0.42 -31.19 -11.16
N TYR A 63 -0.19 -32.19 -12.02
CA TYR A 63 -1.25 -32.66 -12.95
C TYR A 63 -1.78 -34.07 -12.62
N ASN A 64 -1.17 -34.80 -11.69
CA ASN A 64 -1.61 -36.13 -11.29
C ASN A 64 -2.17 -36.17 -9.86
N PHE A 65 -3.37 -35.57 -9.68
CA PHE A 65 -4.05 -35.52 -8.37
C PHE A 65 -4.56 -36.90 -7.85
N ARG A 66 -4.50 -37.94 -8.66
CA ARG A 66 -4.90 -39.28 -8.23
C ARG A 66 -3.80 -39.96 -7.40
N GLU A 67 -2.55 -39.61 -7.69
CA GLU A 67 -1.39 -40.24 -7.08
C GLU A 67 -0.76 -39.37 -6.01
N TYR A 68 -0.83 -38.05 -6.17
CA TYR A 68 -0.20 -37.08 -5.27
C TYR A 68 -1.22 -36.21 -4.52
N ASN A 69 -1.00 -36.04 -3.23
CA ASN A 69 -1.82 -35.18 -2.40
C ASN A 69 -1.61 -33.70 -2.80
N PRO A 70 -2.69 -32.94 -3.13
CA PRO A 70 -2.56 -31.56 -3.56
C PRO A 70 -2.02 -30.62 -2.46
N PHE A 71 -2.20 -30.97 -1.19
CA PHE A 71 -1.78 -30.14 -0.05
C PHE A 71 -0.35 -30.42 0.43
N TRP A 72 0.41 -31.26 -0.25
CA TRP A 72 1.77 -31.63 0.16
C TRP A 72 2.72 -31.64 -1.01
N VAL A 73 4.01 -31.43 -0.76
CA VAL A 73 5.09 -31.55 -1.76
C VAL A 73 5.81 -32.86 -1.50
N HIS A 74 5.84 -33.78 -2.47
CA HIS A 74 6.50 -35.08 -2.36
C HIS A 74 7.95 -34.99 -2.86
N SER A 75 8.16 -34.36 -4.00
CA SER A 75 9.47 -34.21 -4.65
C SER A 75 9.78 -32.73 -4.90
N PRO A 76 10.27 -32.00 -3.88
CA PRO A 76 10.52 -30.56 -4.02
C PRO A 76 11.55 -30.28 -5.11
N THR A 77 11.21 -29.36 -6.00
CA THR A 77 12.07 -28.94 -7.13
C THR A 77 12.17 -27.42 -7.22
N LEU A 78 13.28 -26.91 -7.73
CA LEU A 78 13.47 -25.51 -8.11
C LEU A 78 13.23 -25.26 -9.60
N ALA A 79 12.79 -26.27 -10.35
CA ALA A 79 12.63 -26.18 -11.80
C ALA A 79 11.71 -25.01 -12.23
N ASN A 80 10.60 -24.79 -11.50
CA ASN A 80 9.68 -23.69 -11.79
C ASN A 80 10.30 -22.29 -11.56
N ILE A 81 11.10 -22.14 -10.52
CA ILE A 81 11.82 -20.90 -10.22
C ILE A 81 12.95 -20.70 -11.25
N ASN A 82 13.71 -21.74 -11.57
CA ASN A 82 14.78 -21.67 -12.58
C ASN A 82 14.19 -21.31 -13.95
N LYS A 83 13.10 -21.96 -14.36
CA LYS A 83 12.39 -21.61 -15.58
C LYS A 83 11.98 -20.14 -15.59
N LEU A 84 11.35 -19.68 -14.53
CA LEU A 84 10.89 -18.29 -14.39
C LEU A 84 12.05 -17.28 -14.49
N LEU A 85 13.15 -17.51 -13.79
CA LEU A 85 14.23 -16.54 -13.68
C LEU A 85 15.21 -16.55 -14.87
N PHE A 86 15.38 -17.71 -15.55
CA PHE A 86 16.40 -17.89 -16.58
C PHE A 86 15.86 -18.18 -17.98
N GLU A 87 14.59 -18.57 -18.11
CA GLU A 87 13.97 -18.88 -19.38
C GLU A 87 12.87 -17.89 -19.78
N THR A 88 12.57 -16.90 -18.90
CA THR A 88 11.61 -15.81 -19.16
C THR A 88 12.21 -14.45 -18.85
N ASP A 89 11.54 -13.37 -19.26
CA ASP A 89 11.92 -12.00 -18.98
C ASP A 89 11.52 -11.54 -17.55
N TYR A 90 11.24 -12.46 -16.62
CA TYR A 90 10.74 -12.14 -15.28
C TYR A 90 11.62 -11.14 -14.49
N PRO A 91 12.96 -11.24 -14.48
CA PRO A 91 13.81 -10.26 -13.81
C PRO A 91 13.65 -8.84 -14.40
N GLN A 92 13.42 -8.75 -15.69
CA GLN A 92 13.17 -7.48 -16.38
C GLN A 92 11.79 -6.92 -16.02
N TRP A 93 10.75 -7.76 -16.01
CA TRP A 93 9.41 -7.36 -15.57
C TRP A 93 9.41 -6.82 -14.14
N LEU A 94 10.16 -7.48 -13.26
CA LEU A 94 10.32 -7.03 -11.87
C LEU A 94 11.00 -5.66 -11.79
N THR A 95 12.06 -5.46 -12.57
CA THR A 95 12.80 -4.19 -12.64
C THR A 95 11.93 -3.06 -13.18
N ILE A 96 11.15 -3.31 -14.23
CA ILE A 96 10.22 -2.34 -14.81
C ILE A 96 9.12 -1.99 -13.82
N THR A 97 8.50 -3.00 -13.21
CA THR A 97 7.45 -2.79 -12.19
C THR A 97 7.96 -1.94 -11.04
N MET A 98 9.16 -2.26 -10.53
CA MET A 98 9.80 -1.49 -9.46
C MET A 98 10.06 -0.05 -9.88
N THR A 99 10.63 0.16 -11.06
CA THR A 99 10.93 1.49 -11.59
C THR A 99 9.67 2.31 -11.77
N VAL A 100 8.64 1.75 -12.41
CA VAL A 100 7.35 2.42 -12.62
C VAL A 100 6.72 2.75 -11.27
N ALA A 101 6.65 1.78 -10.35
CA ALA A 101 6.02 1.98 -9.05
C ALA A 101 6.72 3.05 -8.21
N VAL A 102 8.05 3.00 -8.14
CA VAL A 102 8.82 3.99 -7.35
C VAL A 102 8.73 5.37 -7.97
N VAL A 103 8.99 5.50 -9.27
CA VAL A 103 9.04 6.82 -9.94
C VAL A 103 7.67 7.47 -9.94
N SER A 104 6.59 6.73 -10.26
CA SER A 104 5.22 7.26 -10.22
C SER A 104 4.81 7.67 -8.81
N THR A 105 5.19 6.89 -7.78
CA THR A 105 4.93 7.22 -6.38
C THR A 105 5.63 8.49 -5.96
N VAL A 106 6.93 8.65 -6.28
CA VAL A 106 7.71 9.85 -5.92
C VAL A 106 7.13 11.10 -6.58
N ILE A 107 6.84 11.03 -7.89
CA ILE A 107 6.23 12.15 -8.63
C ILE A 107 4.88 12.51 -8.00
N SER A 108 4.04 11.51 -7.72
CA SER A 108 2.70 11.72 -7.19
C SER A 108 2.73 12.27 -5.76
N LEU A 109 3.61 11.78 -4.90
CA LEU A 109 3.78 12.30 -3.54
C LEU A 109 4.25 13.74 -3.54
N PHE A 110 5.25 14.05 -4.37
CA PHE A 110 5.77 15.42 -4.47
C PHE A 110 4.66 16.40 -4.88
N ALA A 111 3.93 16.09 -5.94
CA ALA A 111 2.82 16.92 -6.40
C ALA A 111 1.71 17.02 -5.33
N SER A 112 1.38 15.90 -4.68
CA SER A 112 0.32 15.83 -3.66
C SER A 112 0.65 16.61 -2.39
N VAL A 113 1.92 16.61 -1.96
CA VAL A 113 2.41 17.42 -0.83
C VAL A 113 2.17 18.91 -1.11
N LEU A 114 2.58 19.38 -2.27
CA LEU A 114 2.41 20.79 -2.65
C LEU A 114 0.92 21.14 -2.77
N ALA A 115 0.12 20.28 -3.38
CA ALA A 115 -1.32 20.50 -3.54
C ALA A 115 -2.04 20.51 -2.18
N ALA A 116 -1.79 19.51 -1.34
CA ALA A 116 -2.41 19.39 -0.02
C ALA A 116 -2.02 20.56 0.89
N TYR A 117 -0.75 20.97 0.88
CA TYR A 117 -0.26 22.14 1.63
C TYR A 117 -0.93 23.42 1.15
N ALA A 118 -1.00 23.64 -0.16
CA ALA A 118 -1.64 24.83 -0.71
C ALA A 118 -3.13 24.90 -0.32
N ILE A 119 -3.86 23.80 -0.45
CA ILE A 119 -5.30 23.73 -0.15
C ILE A 119 -5.56 23.94 1.35
N GLN A 120 -4.78 23.24 2.21
CA GLN A 120 -5.05 23.22 3.65
C GLN A 120 -4.49 24.44 4.38
N ARG A 121 -3.36 25.00 3.94
CA ARG A 121 -2.57 26.00 4.69
C ARG A 121 -2.57 27.40 4.09
N LEU A 122 -2.57 27.53 2.75
CA LEU A 122 -2.47 28.85 2.13
C LEU A 122 -3.79 29.64 2.11
N ARG A 123 -4.93 29.00 2.46
CA ARG A 123 -6.28 29.65 2.58
C ARG A 123 -6.63 30.58 1.41
N PHE A 124 -6.27 30.19 0.18
CA PHE A 124 -6.57 30.98 -1.01
C PHE A 124 -8.05 30.87 -1.40
N LYS A 125 -8.56 31.92 -2.08
CA LYS A 125 -9.95 31.93 -2.56
C LYS A 125 -10.18 30.77 -3.54
N GLY A 126 -11.15 29.90 -3.24
CA GLY A 126 -11.44 28.72 -4.08
C GLY A 126 -10.73 27.43 -3.66
N GLY A 127 -9.80 27.44 -2.69
CA GLY A 127 -9.08 26.25 -2.24
C GLY A 127 -9.98 25.08 -1.85
N GLN A 128 -11.12 25.36 -1.22
CA GLN A 128 -12.11 24.33 -0.86
C GLN A 128 -12.72 23.65 -2.11
N TYR A 129 -13.00 24.41 -3.16
CA TYR A 129 -13.53 23.84 -4.42
C TYR A 129 -12.49 23.04 -5.16
N VAL A 130 -11.22 23.47 -5.13
CA VAL A 130 -10.10 22.70 -5.70
C VAL A 130 -9.93 21.38 -4.94
N GLY A 131 -9.97 21.41 -3.61
CA GLY A 131 -9.92 20.19 -2.79
C GLY A 131 -11.07 19.23 -3.10
N LEU A 132 -12.30 19.77 -3.25
CA LEU A 132 -13.46 18.98 -3.65
C LEU A 132 -13.31 18.40 -5.06
N ALA A 133 -12.78 19.18 -6.02
CA ALA A 133 -12.54 18.72 -7.39
C ALA A 133 -11.51 17.58 -7.43
N ILE A 134 -10.44 17.66 -6.64
CA ILE A 134 -9.46 16.59 -6.51
C ILE A 134 -10.10 15.33 -5.91
N TYR A 135 -10.92 15.48 -4.87
CA TYR A 135 -11.66 14.36 -4.29
C TYR A 135 -12.62 13.73 -5.31
N LEU A 136 -13.36 14.53 -6.08
CA LEU A 136 -14.24 14.01 -7.14
C LEU A 136 -13.44 13.31 -8.24
N ALA A 137 -12.25 13.82 -8.60
CA ALA A 137 -11.36 13.16 -9.55
C ALA A 137 -10.90 11.77 -9.04
N TYR A 138 -10.67 11.62 -7.74
CA TYR A 138 -10.35 10.32 -7.13
C TYR A 138 -11.49 9.31 -7.27
N LEU A 139 -12.75 9.77 -7.25
CA LEU A 139 -13.91 8.88 -7.39
C LEU A 139 -14.13 8.37 -8.82
N VAL A 140 -13.44 8.95 -9.82
CA VAL A 140 -13.52 8.47 -11.20
C VAL A 140 -12.76 7.15 -11.32
N PRO A 141 -13.43 6.03 -11.70
CA PRO A 141 -12.75 4.76 -11.86
C PRO A 141 -11.63 4.83 -12.91
N PRO A 142 -10.42 4.32 -12.63
CA PRO A 142 -9.32 4.28 -13.60
C PRO A 142 -9.71 3.62 -14.92
N SER A 143 -10.61 2.63 -14.89
CA SER A 143 -11.14 1.95 -16.08
C SER A 143 -11.91 2.86 -17.04
N ILE A 144 -12.42 4.00 -16.60
CA ILE A 144 -13.07 5.00 -17.47
C ILE A 144 -12.02 5.93 -18.07
N LEU A 145 -11.00 6.29 -17.28
CA LEU A 145 -9.95 7.20 -17.72
C LEU A 145 -8.98 6.55 -18.74
N PHE A 146 -8.96 5.23 -18.79
CA PHE A 146 -8.04 4.52 -19.69
C PHE A 146 -8.22 4.91 -21.16
N ILE A 147 -9.47 5.09 -21.64
CA ILE A 147 -9.75 5.41 -23.07
C ILE A 147 -9.14 6.74 -23.51
N PRO A 148 -9.42 7.89 -22.82
CA PRO A 148 -8.80 9.15 -23.18
C PRO A 148 -7.27 9.14 -22.97
N LEU A 149 -6.76 8.44 -21.95
CA LEU A 149 -5.33 8.31 -21.71
C LEU A 149 -4.64 7.49 -22.81
N ALA A 150 -5.25 6.41 -23.28
CA ALA A 150 -4.75 5.64 -24.41
C ALA A 150 -4.58 6.52 -25.65
N THR A 151 -5.56 7.37 -25.95
CA THR A 151 -5.46 8.33 -27.06
C THR A 151 -4.27 9.28 -26.90
N MET A 152 -4.01 9.76 -25.68
CA MET A 152 -2.85 10.60 -25.39
C MET A 152 -1.53 9.85 -25.54
N VAL A 153 -1.44 8.64 -24.97
CA VAL A 153 -0.26 7.76 -25.06
C VAL A 153 0.10 7.51 -26.52
N PHE A 154 -0.89 7.17 -27.37
CA PHE A 154 -0.65 6.98 -28.80
C PHE A 154 -0.23 8.26 -29.51
N ARG A 155 -0.87 9.40 -29.24
CA ARG A 155 -0.54 10.68 -29.87
C ARG A 155 0.85 11.18 -29.54
N PHE A 156 1.32 10.92 -28.32
CA PHE A 156 2.69 11.31 -27.89
C PHE A 156 3.76 10.26 -28.24
N GLY A 157 3.39 9.16 -28.90
CA GLY A 157 4.33 8.11 -29.27
C GLY A 157 4.91 7.35 -28.07
N LEU A 158 4.19 7.30 -26.96
CA LEU A 158 4.61 6.64 -25.72
C LEU A 158 4.13 5.18 -25.63
N TYR A 159 3.37 4.71 -26.63
CA TYR A 159 2.88 3.33 -26.66
C TYR A 159 4.04 2.34 -26.60
N ASP A 160 3.85 1.26 -25.86
CA ASP A 160 4.85 0.22 -25.61
C ASP A 160 6.11 0.69 -24.89
N SER A 161 5.99 1.72 -24.07
CA SER A 161 7.08 2.27 -23.25
C SER A 161 6.68 2.37 -21.78
N PRO A 162 7.54 1.99 -20.82
CA PRO A 162 7.30 2.20 -19.38
C PRO A 162 7.03 3.66 -19.00
N LEU A 163 7.48 4.63 -19.82
CA LEU A 163 7.16 6.04 -19.64
C LEU A 163 5.66 6.34 -19.74
N ALA A 164 4.92 5.58 -20.57
CA ALA A 164 3.46 5.70 -20.61
C ALA A 164 2.85 5.48 -19.24
N LEU A 165 3.31 4.45 -18.52
CA LEU A 165 2.83 4.11 -17.18
C LEU A 165 3.24 5.16 -16.15
N ILE A 166 4.52 5.58 -16.16
CA ILE A 166 5.07 6.61 -15.27
C ILE A 166 4.27 7.92 -15.37
N LEU A 167 3.84 8.30 -16.57
CA LEU A 167 3.12 9.54 -16.79
C LEU A 167 1.60 9.42 -16.58
N THR A 168 1.03 8.25 -16.73
CA THR A 168 -0.42 8.04 -16.56
C THR A 168 -0.81 7.67 -15.13
N TYR A 169 0.01 6.95 -14.36
CA TYR A 169 -0.29 6.56 -12.99
C TYR A 169 -0.52 7.75 -12.04
N PRO A 170 0.17 8.88 -12.16
CA PRO A 170 -0.14 10.08 -11.38
C PRO A 170 -1.59 10.55 -11.49
N THR A 171 -2.31 10.21 -12.56
CA THR A 171 -3.73 10.62 -12.73
C THR A 171 -4.65 10.10 -11.64
N PHE A 172 -4.38 8.92 -11.08
CA PHE A 172 -5.13 8.36 -9.94
C PHE A 172 -4.35 8.42 -8.62
N LEU A 173 -3.03 8.44 -8.66
CA LEU A 173 -2.21 8.51 -7.44
C LEU A 173 -2.23 9.90 -6.81
N ILE A 174 -2.13 10.99 -7.60
CA ILE A 174 -2.14 12.35 -7.06
C ILE A 174 -3.45 12.67 -6.32
N PRO A 175 -4.65 12.43 -6.89
CA PRO A 175 -5.89 12.69 -6.18
C PRO A 175 -5.98 11.94 -4.85
N PHE A 176 -5.62 10.66 -4.84
CA PHE A 176 -5.62 9.84 -3.64
C PHE A 176 -4.67 10.35 -2.56
N CYS A 177 -3.39 10.55 -2.92
CA CYS A 177 -2.37 11.04 -1.97
C CYS A 177 -2.70 12.45 -1.46
N THR A 178 -3.20 13.34 -2.32
CA THR A 178 -3.58 14.71 -1.94
C THR A 178 -4.70 14.68 -0.91
N TRP A 179 -5.73 13.87 -1.14
CA TRP A 179 -6.86 13.74 -0.21
C TRP A 179 -6.40 13.22 1.15
N LEU A 180 -5.56 12.19 1.17
CA LEU A 180 -5.00 11.62 2.40
C LEU A 180 -4.14 12.65 3.15
N LEU A 181 -3.27 13.36 2.45
CA LEU A 181 -2.37 14.37 3.03
C LEU A 181 -3.11 15.60 3.54
N ILE A 182 -4.22 16.03 2.91
CA ILE A 182 -5.08 17.09 3.44
C ILE A 182 -5.56 16.72 4.85
N GLY A 183 -6.02 15.47 5.07
CA GLY A 183 -6.42 14.98 6.38
C GLY A 183 -5.29 15.06 7.40
N TYR A 184 -4.10 14.65 7.00
CA TYR A 184 -2.91 14.71 7.85
C TYR A 184 -2.48 16.14 8.19
N PHE A 185 -2.39 17.01 7.21
CA PHE A 185 -2.01 18.40 7.46
C PHE A 185 -3.04 19.11 8.34
N LYS A 186 -4.31 18.74 8.26
CA LYS A 186 -5.37 19.29 9.13
C LYS A 186 -5.12 18.97 10.61
N SER A 187 -4.54 17.83 10.95
CA SER A 187 -4.27 17.41 12.33
C SER A 187 -3.06 18.11 12.96
N ILE A 188 -2.20 18.75 12.17
CA ILE A 188 -1.04 19.53 12.69
C ILE A 188 -1.54 20.89 13.17
N PRO A 189 -1.26 21.31 14.44
CA PRO A 189 -1.64 22.61 14.96
C PRO A 189 -1.11 23.77 14.10
N TYR A 190 -1.98 24.71 13.76
CA TYR A 190 -1.63 25.83 12.89
C TYR A 190 -0.68 26.83 13.56
N GLU A 191 -0.71 26.89 14.89
CA GLU A 191 0.11 27.75 15.74
C GLU A 191 1.61 27.55 15.52
N LEU A 192 2.03 26.32 15.19
CA LEU A 192 3.43 26.00 14.86
C LEU A 192 3.91 26.72 13.59
N GLU A 193 3.02 26.88 12.62
CA GLU A 193 3.33 27.64 11.40
C GLU A 193 3.31 29.14 11.63
N GLU A 194 2.40 29.63 12.51
CA GLU A 194 2.34 31.05 12.89
C GLU A 194 3.59 31.48 13.64
N CYS A 195 4.08 30.68 14.59
CA CYS A 195 5.36 30.94 15.25
C CYS A 195 6.51 31.06 14.25
N ALA A 196 6.61 30.13 13.31
CA ALA A 196 7.64 30.17 12.27
C ALA A 196 7.51 31.39 11.33
N LEU A 197 6.29 31.87 11.07
CA LEU A 197 6.07 33.12 10.32
C LEU A 197 6.55 34.35 11.08
N ILE A 198 6.33 34.39 12.41
CA ILE A 198 6.83 35.48 13.29
C ILE A 198 8.34 35.49 13.27
N ASP A 199 8.99 34.33 13.25
CA ASP A 199 10.45 34.18 13.13
C ASP A 199 10.99 34.54 11.72
N GLY A 200 10.10 34.95 10.79
CA GLY A 200 10.49 35.39 9.44
C GLY A 200 10.65 34.27 8.43
N ALA A 201 10.21 33.03 8.72
CA ALA A 201 10.27 31.94 7.76
C ALA A 201 9.30 32.14 6.57
N THR A 202 9.77 31.83 5.37
CA THR A 202 8.91 31.80 4.17
C THR A 202 8.00 30.59 4.20
N ARG A 203 6.87 30.62 3.46
CA ARG A 203 5.93 29.50 3.35
C ARG A 203 6.57 28.19 2.90
N LEU A 204 7.54 28.26 1.99
CA LEU A 204 8.29 27.08 1.53
C LEU A 204 9.20 26.53 2.64
N GLN A 205 9.84 27.42 3.42
CA GLN A 205 10.65 27.00 4.56
C GLN A 205 9.78 26.34 5.65
N ILE A 206 8.58 26.86 5.90
CA ILE A 206 7.63 26.28 6.84
C ILE A 206 7.23 24.88 6.36
N LEU A 207 6.88 24.72 5.08
CA LEU A 207 6.56 23.41 4.52
C LEU A 207 7.67 22.39 4.79
N TRP A 208 8.92 22.72 4.42
CA TRP A 208 10.04 21.77 4.49
C TRP A 208 10.60 21.57 5.90
N LYS A 209 10.59 22.61 6.75
CA LYS A 209 11.25 22.55 8.07
C LYS A 209 10.30 22.31 9.23
N VAL A 210 9.01 22.59 9.07
CA VAL A 210 7.99 22.46 10.11
C VAL A 210 6.95 21.42 9.75
N THR A 211 6.20 21.65 8.65
CA THR A 211 5.03 20.83 8.33
C THR A 211 5.40 19.41 7.89
N LEU A 212 6.35 19.25 6.96
CA LEU A 212 6.74 17.93 6.46
C LEU A 212 7.37 17.01 7.52
N PRO A 213 8.28 17.48 8.39
CA PRO A 213 8.81 16.63 9.47
C PRO A 213 7.72 16.12 10.41
N LEU A 214 6.71 16.93 10.71
CA LEU A 214 5.57 16.53 11.54
C LEU A 214 4.61 15.59 10.79
N ALA A 215 4.56 15.69 9.46
CA ALA A 215 3.70 14.88 8.61
C ALA A 215 4.36 13.58 8.12
N VAL A 216 5.60 13.25 8.54
CA VAL A 216 6.31 12.04 8.10
C VAL A 216 5.46 10.77 8.20
N PRO A 217 4.70 10.48 9.28
CA PRO A 217 3.85 9.30 9.33
C PRO A 217 2.78 9.28 8.23
N GLY A 218 2.18 10.43 7.92
CA GLY A 218 1.23 10.58 6.83
C GLY A 218 1.85 10.43 5.44
N LEU A 219 3.06 10.96 5.25
CA LEU A 219 3.83 10.79 4.02
C LEU A 219 4.18 9.32 3.77
N ILE A 220 4.63 8.62 4.80
CA ILE A 220 4.92 7.19 4.72
C ILE A 220 3.66 6.41 4.35
N SER A 221 2.53 6.68 5.03
CA SER A 221 1.26 6.03 4.73
C SER A 221 0.82 6.27 3.29
N ALA A 222 0.85 7.53 2.82
CA ALA A 222 0.52 7.88 1.45
C ALA A 222 1.45 7.19 0.44
N GLY A 223 2.75 7.12 0.76
CA GLY A 223 3.77 6.46 -0.06
C GLY A 223 3.54 4.96 -0.21
N ILE A 224 3.27 4.26 0.89
CA ILE A 224 2.98 2.82 0.87
C ILE A 224 1.75 2.52 0.02
N PHE A 225 0.68 3.28 0.21
CA PHE A 225 -0.54 3.10 -0.58
C PHE A 225 -0.31 3.41 -2.06
N ALA A 226 0.36 4.53 -2.38
CA ALA A 226 0.65 4.89 -3.77
C ALA A 226 1.54 3.86 -4.45
N PHE A 227 2.58 3.38 -3.77
CA PHE A 227 3.43 2.30 -4.26
C PHE A 227 2.63 1.03 -4.52
N THR A 228 1.76 0.63 -3.58
CA THR A 228 0.94 -0.58 -3.70
C THR A 228 -0.07 -0.47 -4.85
N LEU A 229 -0.72 0.68 -5.01
CA LEU A 229 -1.63 0.94 -6.11
C LEU A 229 -0.92 0.88 -7.47
N SER A 230 0.27 1.48 -7.55
CA SER A 230 1.10 1.45 -8.76
C SER A 230 1.65 0.06 -9.05
N TRP A 231 2.10 -0.67 -8.02
CA TRP A 231 2.61 -2.03 -8.15
C TRP A 231 1.58 -3.01 -8.70
N ASN A 232 0.34 -2.92 -8.22
CA ASN A 232 -0.74 -3.83 -8.60
C ASN A 232 -1.56 -3.33 -9.81
N GLU A 233 -1.16 -2.20 -10.44
CA GLU A 233 -1.88 -1.69 -11.57
C GLU A 233 -1.78 -2.66 -12.76
N PHE A 234 -2.91 -2.96 -13.35
CA PHE A 234 -3.03 -3.96 -14.40
C PHE A 234 -3.62 -3.41 -15.71
N ILE A 235 -4.64 -2.54 -15.61
CA ILE A 235 -5.45 -2.13 -16.76
C ILE A 235 -4.63 -1.27 -17.73
N TYR A 236 -3.94 -0.25 -17.21
CA TYR A 236 -3.12 0.65 -18.04
C TYR A 236 -1.89 -0.09 -18.57
N ALA A 237 -1.26 -0.94 -17.72
CA ALA A 237 -0.13 -1.74 -18.15
C ALA A 237 -0.51 -2.73 -19.26
N LEU A 238 -1.66 -3.40 -19.15
CA LEU A 238 -2.16 -4.30 -20.21
C LEU A 238 -2.50 -3.54 -21.49
N ALA A 239 -3.04 -2.32 -21.37
CA ALA A 239 -3.50 -1.53 -22.51
C ALA A 239 -2.37 -0.80 -23.25
N PHE A 240 -1.32 -0.36 -22.53
CA PHE A 240 -0.29 0.51 -23.09
C PHE A 240 1.01 -0.23 -23.43
N ILE A 241 1.22 -1.42 -22.88
CA ILE A 241 2.44 -2.22 -23.09
C ILE A 241 2.10 -3.51 -23.82
N GLN A 242 2.81 -3.74 -24.92
CA GLN A 242 2.60 -4.91 -25.78
C GLN A 242 3.79 -5.87 -25.76
N SER A 243 5.02 -5.37 -25.94
CA SER A 243 6.22 -6.21 -25.98
C SER A 243 6.48 -6.89 -24.64
N SER A 244 6.93 -8.17 -24.69
CA SER A 244 7.21 -8.95 -23.48
C SER A 244 8.16 -8.23 -22.54
N GLU A 245 9.21 -7.70 -23.08
CA GLU A 245 10.31 -7.06 -22.34
C GLU A 245 9.90 -5.81 -21.54
N ASN A 246 8.80 -5.12 -21.94
CA ASN A 246 8.33 -3.89 -21.29
C ASN A 246 7.17 -4.11 -20.30
N LYS A 247 6.68 -5.35 -20.16
CA LYS A 247 5.55 -5.66 -19.28
C LYS A 247 5.89 -5.49 -17.80
N THR A 248 4.86 -5.16 -17.03
CA THR A 248 4.91 -5.23 -15.58
C THR A 248 4.58 -6.65 -15.09
N VAL A 249 5.06 -7.03 -13.90
CA VAL A 249 4.84 -8.36 -13.32
C VAL A 249 3.37 -8.77 -13.29
N PRO A 250 2.40 -7.94 -12.85
CA PRO A 250 1.00 -8.33 -12.84
C PRO A 250 0.47 -8.72 -14.23
N VAL A 251 0.87 -8.00 -15.26
CA VAL A 251 0.46 -8.28 -16.64
C VAL A 251 1.23 -9.47 -17.21
N ALA A 252 2.54 -9.48 -17.05
CA ALA A 252 3.39 -10.48 -17.64
C ALA A 252 3.11 -11.89 -17.13
N VAL A 253 2.93 -12.06 -15.81
CA VAL A 253 2.61 -13.35 -15.18
C VAL A 253 1.35 -13.96 -15.80
N LEU A 254 0.32 -13.15 -16.06
CA LEU A 254 -0.94 -13.63 -16.63
C LEU A 254 -0.91 -13.80 -18.16
N THR A 255 -0.05 -13.05 -18.86
CA THR A 255 -0.06 -13.07 -20.34
C THR A 255 1.09 -13.84 -20.97
N GLN A 256 2.17 -14.11 -20.23
CA GLN A 256 3.36 -14.80 -20.75
C GLN A 256 3.56 -16.21 -20.16
N LEU A 257 3.01 -16.49 -18.97
CA LEU A 257 3.10 -17.82 -18.34
C LEU A 257 1.87 -18.69 -18.64
N VAL A 258 0.99 -18.21 -19.51
CA VAL A 258 -0.17 -18.93 -20.02
C VAL A 258 -0.06 -19.00 -21.54
N GLU A 259 0.23 -20.16 -22.09
CA GLU A 259 0.37 -20.40 -23.52
C GLU A 259 -0.89 -21.11 -24.05
N GLY A 260 -1.82 -20.34 -24.61
CA GLY A 260 -3.11 -20.87 -25.04
C GLY A 260 -3.90 -21.46 -23.88
N ASP A 261 -4.22 -22.76 -23.95
CA ASP A 261 -4.90 -23.49 -22.86
C ASP A 261 -3.93 -24.17 -21.86
N VAL A 262 -2.62 -23.97 -22.02
CA VAL A 262 -1.61 -24.57 -21.16
C VAL A 262 -1.16 -23.58 -20.10
N TYR A 263 -1.48 -23.87 -18.85
CA TYR A 263 -1.07 -23.09 -17.69
C TYR A 263 0.19 -23.70 -17.07
N HIS A 264 1.27 -22.97 -17.06
CA HIS A 264 2.47 -23.36 -16.31
C HIS A 264 2.29 -22.99 -14.82
N TRP A 265 1.39 -23.72 -14.13
CA TRP A 265 0.98 -23.41 -12.75
C TRP A 265 2.14 -23.21 -11.78
N GLY A 266 3.18 -24.02 -11.87
CA GLY A 266 4.37 -23.91 -11.02
C GLY A 266 5.08 -22.56 -11.21
N SER A 267 5.38 -22.19 -12.45
CA SER A 267 6.06 -20.91 -12.77
C SER A 267 5.12 -19.71 -12.54
N LEU A 268 3.83 -19.85 -12.79
CA LEU A 268 2.83 -18.80 -12.52
C LEU A 268 2.75 -18.50 -11.01
N MET A 269 2.66 -19.54 -10.16
CA MET A 269 2.65 -19.37 -8.71
C MET A 269 3.99 -18.86 -8.17
N ALA A 270 5.11 -19.28 -8.77
CA ALA A 270 6.43 -18.73 -8.47
C ALA A 270 6.49 -17.22 -8.78
N GLY A 271 5.98 -16.81 -9.95
CA GLY A 271 5.92 -15.40 -10.35
C GLY A 271 5.06 -14.55 -9.43
N ALA A 272 3.88 -15.06 -9.03
CA ALA A 272 3.01 -14.39 -8.08
C ALA A 272 3.64 -14.29 -6.69
N LEU A 273 4.27 -15.38 -6.20
CA LEU A 273 4.95 -15.42 -4.91
C LEU A 273 6.12 -14.44 -4.86
N LEU A 274 7.02 -14.49 -5.84
CA LEU A 274 8.16 -13.57 -5.91
C LEU A 274 7.73 -12.12 -6.13
N GLY A 275 6.68 -11.89 -6.92
CA GLY A 275 6.08 -10.57 -7.13
C GLY A 275 5.43 -9.98 -5.87
N SER A 276 5.06 -10.80 -4.88
CA SER A 276 4.52 -10.32 -3.60
C SER A 276 5.61 -9.86 -2.61
N ILE A 277 6.85 -10.34 -2.77
CA ILE A 277 7.96 -10.04 -1.85
C ILE A 277 8.28 -8.55 -1.73
N PRO A 278 8.41 -7.76 -2.82
CA PRO A 278 8.72 -6.33 -2.71
C PRO A 278 7.66 -5.55 -1.92
N VAL A 279 6.39 -5.86 -2.15
CA VAL A 279 5.29 -5.23 -1.42
C VAL A 279 5.35 -5.60 0.06
N ALA A 280 5.55 -6.89 0.37
CA ALA A 280 5.68 -7.37 1.75
C ALA A 280 6.87 -6.71 2.48
N LEU A 281 8.01 -6.53 1.80
CA LEU A 281 9.16 -5.82 2.35
C LEU A 281 8.85 -4.36 2.64
N VAL A 282 8.22 -3.63 1.71
CA VAL A 282 7.82 -2.23 1.93
C VAL A 282 6.90 -2.13 3.16
N TYR A 283 5.88 -2.98 3.28
CA TYR A 283 5.01 -2.98 4.45
C TYR A 283 5.76 -3.33 5.75
N SER A 284 6.67 -4.31 5.72
CA SER A 284 7.44 -4.71 6.90
C SER A 284 8.33 -3.60 7.45
N PHE A 285 8.96 -2.81 6.58
CA PHE A 285 9.80 -1.68 7.00
C PHE A 285 9.00 -0.52 7.61
N PHE A 286 7.76 -0.32 7.17
CA PHE A 286 6.97 0.85 7.54
C PHE A 286 5.76 0.54 8.42
N VAL A 287 5.57 -0.72 8.84
CA VAL A 287 4.39 -1.16 9.62
C VAL A 287 4.19 -0.35 10.90
N GLU A 288 5.28 0.01 11.60
CA GLU A 288 5.19 0.79 12.84
C GLU A 288 4.62 2.18 12.60
N HIS A 289 5.05 2.84 11.52
CA HIS A 289 4.55 4.16 11.12
C HIS A 289 3.09 4.09 10.66
N TYR A 290 2.73 3.04 9.94
CA TYR A 290 1.36 2.80 9.50
C TYR A 290 0.40 2.58 10.67
N VAL A 291 0.78 1.71 11.62
CA VAL A 291 -0.03 1.43 12.82
C VAL A 291 -0.15 2.68 13.70
N SER A 292 0.93 3.44 13.90
CA SER A 292 0.89 4.67 14.69
C SER A 292 -0.02 5.73 14.06
N SER A 293 -0.07 5.80 12.73
CA SER A 293 -0.96 6.73 12.02
C SER A 293 -2.44 6.39 12.19
N MET A 294 -2.77 5.10 12.23
CA MET A 294 -4.15 4.64 12.44
C MET A 294 -4.60 4.77 13.89
N THR A 295 -3.70 4.52 14.86
CA THR A 295 -4.02 4.59 16.29
C THR A 295 -4.03 6.02 16.82
N GLY A 296 -3.27 6.94 16.22
CA GLY A 296 -3.31 8.37 16.53
C GLY A 296 -4.66 9.02 16.23
N ALA A 297 -5.38 8.51 15.22
CA ALA A 297 -6.72 8.97 14.85
C ALA A 297 -7.84 8.51 15.80
N ILE A 298 -7.55 7.56 16.73
CA ILE A 298 -8.54 6.99 17.68
C ILE A 298 -8.48 7.68 19.06
N LYS A 299 -7.60 8.66 19.24
CA LYS A 299 -7.42 9.35 20.54
C LYS A 299 -8.16 10.69 20.68
N GLU A 300 -9.17 10.93 19.82
CA GLU A 300 -10.15 12.00 20.03
C GLU A 300 -11.49 11.44 20.53
#